data_70a019890cc29188f8de2c2ecd0c1ea9
#
_entry.id   70a019890cc29188f8de2c2ecd0c1ea9
#
_cell.length_a   1.000
_cell.length_b   1.000
_cell.length_c   1.000
_cell.angle_alpha   90.00
_cell.angle_beta   90.00
_cell.angle_gamma   90.00
#
_symmetry.space_group_name_H-M   'P 1'
#
loop_
_entity.id
_entity.type
_entity.pdbx_description
1 polymer ?
#
loop_
_entity_poly.entity_id
_entity_poly.type
_entity_poly.pdbx_seq_one_letter_code
_entity_poly.pdbx_strand_id
1 'polypeptide(L)'
;MTTTAPMPEQQDAPGQLSHRQIMVILSGLLLGMFLAALDQTIVSTAMRTIADRLEGQTAQAWVTTAYLITSTISTPLYGKLSDTYGRKPFYLFAIVVFIIGSMLCGLAQNIYELAAYRAIQGIGAGGLLSLAFAIVGDLVPPRERGRYQGYFMAVFGISSVLGPVLGGTFAGQQTLAGIDGWRWIFYINVPLGLLALFVVLRKLHLPRHRSQARIDFLGAALLTTTVVPFLLLAEKGRDFGWGSPTSLGLLALAVASLFGFVACERRMGESALLPLRVFSSSVFSLSSVTAVLVGAGMFGGLVTLPLYLQIVRGASPTAAGLQLIPLMVGIFLTSAISGRFMSRTGRYKVLPTIGTALMFTALMLMSTLDVQTPLPQAMTFMLLMGAGLGLSMQTLVISVQNALPPRDMGIATSSVSFFRSLGGTLGAAVSLAILFGSLAGNIQERARDAGLPAEVVDRFGSATALNDSSVINTLPAAVRQAVLDGFADSMSTVFFVIALLLVPAFLLTLFVKEIPLRAQGGLAAAHADAKVEQASSGSRAESTVL
;
A
#
# COMPACT_ATOMS: atom_id res chain seq x y z
N MET A 1 6.97 1.16 61.86
CA MET A 1 7.84 0.74 60.75
C MET A 1 7.07 -0.35 59.96
N THR A 2 6.34 0.05 58.98
CA THR A 2 5.59 -0.87 58.09
C THR A 2 6.47 -1.19 56.88
N THR A 3 7.03 -2.38 56.86
CA THR A 3 7.78 -2.96 55.75
C THR A 3 6.83 -3.25 54.59
N THR A 4 6.89 -2.42 53.58
CA THR A 4 6.27 -2.70 52.27
C THR A 4 7.00 -3.86 51.62
N ALA A 5 6.35 -5.00 51.51
CA ALA A 5 6.83 -6.13 50.71
C ALA A 5 6.97 -5.70 49.24
N PRO A 6 8.07 -6.09 48.56
CA PRO A 6 8.24 -5.81 47.14
C PRO A 6 7.11 -6.54 46.35
N MET A 7 6.45 -5.79 45.44
CA MET A 7 5.49 -6.38 44.51
C MET A 7 6.19 -7.50 43.74
N PRO A 8 5.54 -8.66 43.56
CA PRO A 8 6.10 -9.74 42.77
C PRO A 8 6.33 -9.24 41.35
N GLU A 9 7.56 -9.37 40.85
CA GLU A 9 7.88 -9.26 39.43
C GLU A 9 6.87 -10.11 38.65
N GLN A 10 6.17 -9.49 37.71
CA GLN A 10 5.32 -10.20 36.78
C GLN A 10 6.19 -11.23 36.07
N GLN A 11 6.14 -12.47 36.50
CA GLN A 11 6.72 -13.60 35.80
C GLN A 11 5.99 -13.69 34.45
N ASP A 12 6.70 -13.33 33.37
CA ASP A 12 6.23 -13.52 32.00
C ASP A 12 5.82 -14.98 31.84
N ALA A 13 4.57 -15.21 31.40
CA ALA A 13 4.09 -16.56 31.14
C ALA A 13 5.03 -17.27 30.15
N PRO A 14 5.33 -18.57 30.35
CA PRO A 14 6.28 -19.31 29.50
C PRO A 14 5.86 -19.21 28.03
N GLY A 15 6.66 -18.54 27.19
CA GLY A 15 6.42 -18.37 25.75
C GLY A 15 6.11 -16.95 25.27
N GLN A 16 5.98 -15.94 26.14
CA GLN A 16 5.84 -14.54 25.75
C GLN A 16 7.21 -13.87 25.60
N LEU A 17 7.44 -13.26 24.41
CA LEU A 17 8.64 -12.47 24.18
C LEU A 17 8.59 -11.15 24.96
N SER A 18 9.68 -10.77 25.59
CA SER A 18 9.78 -9.48 26.26
C SER A 18 9.67 -8.33 25.25
N HIS A 19 9.21 -7.16 25.72
CA HIS A 19 9.12 -5.96 24.88
C HIS A 19 10.44 -5.65 24.16
N ARG A 20 11.59 -5.85 24.83
CA ARG A 20 12.92 -5.65 24.24
C ARG A 20 13.20 -6.63 23.10
N GLN A 21 12.81 -7.89 23.23
CA GLN A 21 12.97 -8.89 22.17
C GLN A 21 12.08 -8.56 20.97
N ILE A 22 10.83 -8.15 21.21
CA ILE A 22 9.91 -7.72 20.14
C ILE A 22 10.49 -6.51 19.41
N MET A 23 11.02 -5.49 20.12
CA MET A 23 11.63 -4.30 19.51
C MET A 23 12.84 -4.63 18.65
N VAL A 24 13.67 -5.59 19.07
CA VAL A 24 14.83 -6.04 18.29
C VAL A 24 14.39 -6.75 16.99
N ILE A 25 13.38 -7.60 17.06
CA ILE A 25 12.82 -8.24 15.84
C ILE A 25 12.17 -7.17 14.94
N LEU A 26 11.39 -6.29 15.54
CA LEU A 26 10.70 -5.20 14.84
C LEU A 26 11.68 -4.30 14.09
N SER A 27 12.86 -3.99 14.64
CA SER A 27 13.85 -3.15 13.95
C SER A 27 14.27 -3.74 12.59
N GLY A 28 14.45 -5.07 12.49
CA GLY A 28 14.74 -5.73 11.22
C GLY A 28 13.57 -5.67 10.22
N LEU A 29 12.34 -5.81 10.74
CA LEU A 29 11.12 -5.70 9.91
C LEU A 29 10.91 -4.26 9.42
N LEU A 30 11.14 -3.27 10.29
CA LEU A 30 11.03 -1.85 9.94
C LEU A 30 12.08 -1.43 8.91
N LEU A 31 13.31 -1.97 8.98
CA LEU A 31 14.33 -1.73 7.96
C LEU A 31 13.91 -2.30 6.60
N GLY A 32 13.35 -3.51 6.55
CA GLY A 32 12.83 -4.08 5.29
C GLY A 32 11.67 -3.27 4.72
N MET A 33 10.74 -2.82 5.56
CA MET A 33 9.64 -1.94 5.14
C MET A 33 10.12 -0.57 4.69
N PHE A 34 11.10 0.00 5.40
CA PHE A 34 11.72 1.27 5.05
C PHE A 34 12.37 1.18 3.67
N LEU A 35 13.07 0.10 3.39
CA LEU A 35 13.69 -0.17 2.11
C LEU A 35 12.65 -0.14 0.97
N ALA A 36 11.53 -0.85 1.10
CA ALA A 36 10.47 -0.88 0.08
C ALA A 36 9.75 0.46 -0.07
N ALA A 37 9.45 1.14 1.05
CA ALA A 37 8.75 2.42 1.03
C ALA A 37 9.63 3.56 0.51
N LEU A 38 10.90 3.58 0.89
CA LEU A 38 11.88 4.56 0.43
C LEU A 38 12.12 4.43 -1.08
N ASP A 39 12.36 3.21 -1.55
CA ASP A 39 12.55 2.92 -2.97
C ASP A 39 11.39 3.44 -3.83
N GLN A 40 10.16 3.20 -3.41
CA GLN A 40 8.97 3.65 -4.14
C GLN A 40 8.92 5.20 -4.24
N THR A 41 9.25 5.90 -3.17
CA THR A 41 9.19 7.37 -3.13
C THR A 41 10.39 8.03 -3.82
N ILE A 42 11.59 7.47 -3.72
CA ILE A 42 12.78 7.94 -4.44
C ILE A 42 12.58 7.83 -5.95
N VAL A 43 12.15 6.64 -6.43
CA VAL A 43 11.98 6.38 -7.87
C VAL A 43 10.89 7.27 -8.46
N SER A 44 9.76 7.45 -7.77
CA SER A 44 8.68 8.32 -8.26
C SER A 44 9.14 9.76 -8.46
N THR A 45 10.00 10.27 -7.59
CA THR A 45 10.53 11.64 -7.67
C THR A 45 11.53 11.80 -8.82
N ALA A 46 12.37 10.79 -9.07
CA ALA A 46 13.42 10.83 -10.07
C ALA A 46 12.97 10.32 -11.45
N MET A 47 11.75 9.82 -11.58
CA MET A 47 11.28 9.07 -12.76
C MET A 47 11.47 9.84 -14.06
N ARG A 48 11.21 11.15 -14.05
CA ARG A 48 11.41 12.02 -15.23
C ARG A 48 12.87 12.03 -15.66
N THR A 49 13.81 12.28 -14.74
CA THR A 49 15.25 12.30 -15.04
C THR A 49 15.75 10.94 -15.55
N ILE A 50 15.24 9.84 -14.96
CA ILE A 50 15.57 8.47 -15.41
C ILE A 50 15.06 8.24 -16.83
N ALA A 51 13.82 8.65 -17.13
CA ALA A 51 13.22 8.50 -18.44
C ALA A 51 13.94 9.34 -19.51
N ASP A 52 14.39 10.55 -19.17
CA ASP A 52 15.20 11.40 -20.04
C ASP A 52 16.56 10.74 -20.35
N ARG A 53 17.22 10.18 -19.34
CA ARG A 53 18.54 9.53 -19.51
C ARG A 53 18.50 8.21 -20.28
N LEU A 54 17.38 7.49 -20.19
CA LEU A 54 17.17 6.21 -20.89
C LEU A 54 16.37 6.37 -22.20
N GLU A 55 16.14 7.62 -22.65
CA GLU A 55 15.37 7.96 -23.87
C GLU A 55 14.00 7.28 -23.92
N GLY A 56 13.35 7.13 -22.74
CA GLY A 56 12.16 6.30 -22.55
C GLY A 56 10.93 7.03 -22.02
N GLN A 57 10.74 8.32 -22.36
CA GLN A 57 9.64 9.16 -21.87
C GLN A 57 8.25 8.52 -22.02
N THR A 58 7.97 7.93 -23.18
CA THR A 58 6.67 7.30 -23.47
C THR A 58 6.45 5.99 -22.72
N ALA A 59 7.52 5.33 -22.27
CA ALA A 59 7.48 4.05 -21.59
C ALA A 59 7.74 4.13 -20.08
N GLN A 60 7.95 5.35 -19.53
CA GLN A 60 8.30 5.56 -18.12
C GLN A 60 7.27 4.96 -17.14
N ALA A 61 5.99 4.96 -17.50
CA ALA A 61 4.94 4.38 -16.67
C ALA A 61 5.16 2.89 -16.41
N TRP A 62 5.72 2.13 -17.36
CA TRP A 62 6.01 0.72 -17.19
C TRP A 62 6.95 0.41 -16.02
N VAL A 63 7.87 1.32 -15.70
CA VAL A 63 8.81 1.16 -14.58
C VAL A 63 8.08 1.08 -13.23
N THR A 64 7.07 1.91 -13.04
CA THR A 64 6.24 1.90 -11.82
C THR A 64 5.21 0.79 -11.86
N THR A 65 4.52 0.61 -13.00
CA THR A 65 3.47 -0.39 -13.18
C THR A 65 3.99 -1.81 -12.96
N ALA A 66 5.12 -2.16 -13.57
CA ALA A 66 5.71 -3.49 -13.43
C ALA A 66 6.01 -3.83 -11.95
N TYR A 67 6.55 -2.88 -11.18
CA TYR A 67 6.79 -3.02 -9.75
C TYR A 67 5.49 -3.21 -8.96
N LEU A 68 4.50 -2.37 -9.19
CA LEU A 68 3.22 -2.43 -8.48
C LEU A 68 2.46 -3.72 -8.76
N ILE A 69 2.41 -4.16 -10.02
CA ILE A 69 1.76 -5.40 -10.42
C ILE A 69 2.41 -6.59 -9.71
N THR A 70 3.73 -6.74 -9.83
CA THR A 70 4.42 -7.89 -9.25
C THR A 70 4.41 -7.87 -7.73
N SER A 71 4.49 -6.71 -7.09
CA SER A 71 4.34 -6.52 -5.65
C SER A 71 2.94 -6.94 -5.17
N THR A 72 1.89 -6.54 -5.90
CA THR A 72 0.51 -6.88 -5.57
C THR A 72 0.27 -8.39 -5.66
N ILE A 73 0.72 -9.04 -6.74
CA ILE A 73 0.54 -10.47 -6.98
C ILE A 73 1.35 -11.32 -5.99
N SER A 74 2.57 -10.92 -5.69
CA SER A 74 3.44 -11.68 -4.78
C SER A 74 2.95 -11.64 -3.33
N THR A 75 2.22 -10.62 -2.93
CA THR A 75 1.70 -10.45 -1.57
C THR A 75 0.90 -11.65 -1.05
N PRO A 76 -0.16 -12.16 -1.70
CA PRO A 76 -0.88 -13.35 -1.22
C PRO A 76 -0.04 -14.62 -1.29
N LEU A 77 0.87 -14.73 -2.27
CA LEU A 77 1.80 -15.85 -2.37
C LEU A 77 2.70 -15.92 -1.13
N TYR A 78 3.33 -14.82 -0.74
CA TYR A 78 4.13 -14.77 0.48
C TYR A 78 3.31 -15.08 1.73
N GLY A 79 2.06 -14.64 1.81
CA GLY A 79 1.15 -14.97 2.90
C GLY A 79 1.02 -16.47 3.07
N LYS A 80 0.55 -17.17 2.04
CA LYS A 80 0.33 -18.62 2.05
C LYS A 80 1.62 -19.42 2.24
N LEU A 81 2.67 -19.09 1.48
CA LEU A 81 3.95 -19.81 1.55
C LEU A 81 4.60 -19.65 2.92
N SER A 82 4.51 -18.49 3.52
CA SER A 82 5.08 -18.25 4.85
C SER A 82 4.29 -18.91 5.98
N ASP A 83 2.97 -19.09 5.82
CA ASP A 83 2.16 -19.88 6.74
C ASP A 83 2.55 -21.38 6.68
N THR A 84 2.90 -21.86 5.48
CA THR A 84 3.21 -23.27 5.25
C THR A 84 4.65 -23.65 5.65
N TYR A 85 5.62 -22.83 5.28
CA TYR A 85 7.05 -23.15 5.43
C TYR A 85 7.77 -22.29 6.48
N GLY A 86 7.07 -21.35 7.11
CA GLY A 86 7.59 -20.45 8.13
C GLY A 86 7.93 -19.05 7.59
N ARG A 87 7.83 -18.03 8.46
CA ARG A 87 7.98 -16.61 8.12
C ARG A 87 9.40 -16.23 7.73
N LYS A 88 10.40 -16.66 8.53
CA LYS A 88 11.79 -16.22 8.39
C LYS A 88 12.39 -16.50 7.01
N PRO A 89 12.30 -17.72 6.43
CA PRO A 89 12.87 -18.01 5.11
C PRO A 89 12.31 -17.10 4.02
N PHE A 90 11.00 -16.87 4.04
CA PHE A 90 10.36 -16.03 3.01
C PHE A 90 10.62 -14.55 3.19
N TYR A 91 10.78 -14.06 4.41
CA TYR A 91 11.20 -12.69 4.64
C TYR A 91 12.64 -12.43 4.18
N LEU A 92 13.55 -13.37 4.45
CA LEU A 92 14.92 -13.31 3.95
C LEU A 92 14.96 -13.38 2.42
N PHE A 93 14.18 -14.28 1.82
CA PHE A 93 14.05 -14.37 0.36
C PHE A 93 13.55 -13.06 -0.25
N ALA A 94 12.54 -12.44 0.35
CA ALA A 94 12.01 -11.16 -0.09
C ALA A 94 13.08 -10.04 -0.06
N ILE A 95 13.90 -9.96 1.02
CA ILE A 95 15.02 -9.01 1.10
C ILE A 95 16.03 -9.27 -0.02
N VAL A 96 16.43 -10.52 -0.23
CA VAL A 96 17.43 -10.89 -1.24
C VAL A 96 16.94 -10.56 -2.65
N VAL A 97 15.69 -10.93 -2.98
CA VAL A 97 15.09 -10.63 -4.30
C VAL A 97 15.01 -9.11 -4.50
N PHE A 98 14.64 -8.36 -3.47
CA PHE A 98 14.58 -6.91 -3.53
C PHE A 98 15.96 -6.29 -3.80
N ILE A 99 17.02 -6.74 -3.10
CA ILE A 99 18.39 -6.26 -3.31
C ILE A 99 18.86 -6.59 -4.73
N ILE A 100 18.67 -7.83 -5.19
CA ILE A 100 19.07 -8.25 -6.54
C ILE A 100 18.32 -7.41 -7.58
N GLY A 101 17.00 -7.25 -7.45
CA GLY A 101 16.22 -6.40 -8.35
C GLY A 101 16.71 -4.96 -8.36
N SER A 102 17.08 -4.41 -7.19
CA SER A 102 17.62 -3.06 -7.08
C SER A 102 18.98 -2.93 -7.77
N MET A 103 19.87 -3.89 -7.58
CA MET A 103 21.17 -3.91 -8.29
C MET A 103 20.98 -3.94 -9.81
N LEU A 104 20.07 -4.80 -10.30
CA LEU A 104 19.76 -4.89 -11.73
C LEU A 104 19.17 -3.58 -12.26
N CYS A 105 18.26 -2.92 -11.51
CA CYS A 105 17.73 -1.60 -11.88
C CYS A 105 18.86 -0.57 -12.08
N GLY A 106 19.86 -0.56 -11.21
CA GLY A 106 21.04 0.30 -11.35
C GLY A 106 21.92 -0.02 -12.58
N LEU A 107 21.82 -1.22 -13.16
CA LEU A 107 22.55 -1.66 -14.35
C LEU A 107 21.77 -1.44 -15.66
N ALA A 108 20.50 -1.05 -15.62
CA ALA A 108 19.66 -0.92 -16.79
C ALA A 108 20.25 0.04 -17.84
N GLN A 109 20.15 -0.34 -19.12
CA GLN A 109 20.63 0.44 -20.26
C GLN A 109 19.51 1.11 -21.03
N ASN A 110 18.27 0.65 -20.87
CA ASN A 110 17.07 1.21 -21.48
C ASN A 110 15.87 1.08 -20.53
N ILE A 111 14.80 1.79 -20.84
CA ILE A 111 13.59 1.87 -19.98
C ILE A 111 12.86 0.52 -19.83
N TYR A 112 12.92 -0.34 -20.85
CA TYR A 112 12.26 -1.66 -20.81
C TYR A 112 13.02 -2.64 -19.92
N GLU A 113 14.36 -2.64 -19.96
CA GLU A 113 15.17 -3.38 -18.98
C GLU A 113 14.89 -2.91 -17.56
N LEU A 114 14.86 -1.59 -17.36
CA LEU A 114 14.51 -1.03 -16.05
C LEU A 114 13.14 -1.52 -15.57
N ALA A 115 12.13 -1.50 -16.44
CA ALA A 115 10.80 -2.03 -16.11
C ALA A 115 10.81 -3.53 -15.75
N ALA A 116 11.57 -4.34 -16.49
CA ALA A 116 11.71 -5.77 -16.20
C ALA A 116 12.42 -6.01 -14.85
N TYR A 117 13.47 -5.25 -14.56
CA TYR A 117 14.19 -5.35 -13.28
C TYR A 117 13.35 -4.81 -12.10
N ARG A 118 12.53 -3.81 -12.34
CA ARG A 118 11.52 -3.33 -11.39
C ARG A 118 10.47 -4.40 -11.08
N ALA A 119 10.09 -5.23 -12.07
CA ALA A 119 9.20 -6.36 -11.82
C ALA A 119 9.84 -7.37 -10.85
N ILE A 120 11.14 -7.67 -11.00
CA ILE A 120 11.86 -8.53 -10.05
C ILE A 120 11.89 -7.90 -8.66
N GLN A 121 12.21 -6.62 -8.58
CA GLN A 121 12.27 -5.89 -7.31
C GLN A 121 10.89 -5.83 -6.62
N GLY A 122 9.82 -5.68 -7.38
CA GLY A 122 8.44 -5.70 -6.90
C GLY A 122 8.05 -7.02 -6.23
N ILE A 123 8.53 -8.17 -6.75
CA ILE A 123 8.35 -9.46 -6.08
C ILE A 123 8.89 -9.40 -4.64
N GLY A 124 10.09 -8.85 -4.44
CA GLY A 124 10.66 -8.67 -3.10
C GLY A 124 9.83 -7.72 -2.23
N ALA A 125 9.40 -6.59 -2.78
CA ALA A 125 8.64 -5.58 -2.07
C ALA A 125 7.31 -6.09 -1.50
N GLY A 126 6.57 -6.90 -2.27
CA GLY A 126 5.32 -7.52 -1.81
C GLY A 126 5.51 -8.38 -0.56
N GLY A 127 6.64 -9.11 -0.49
CA GLY A 127 7.02 -9.88 0.70
C GLY A 127 7.40 -9.01 1.88
N LEU A 128 8.22 -7.96 1.66
CA LEU A 128 8.71 -7.08 2.72
C LEU A 128 7.56 -6.39 3.48
N LEU A 129 6.55 -5.91 2.76
CA LEU A 129 5.42 -5.21 3.36
C LEU A 129 4.44 -6.19 4.03
N SER A 130 4.03 -7.25 3.33
CA SER A 130 2.99 -8.15 3.84
C SER A 130 3.46 -9.01 5.01
N LEU A 131 4.68 -9.57 4.91
CA LEU A 131 5.22 -10.43 5.96
C LEU A 131 5.59 -9.68 7.24
N ALA A 132 6.00 -8.41 7.15
CA ALA A 132 6.25 -7.60 8.33
C ALA A 132 5.01 -7.50 9.22
N PHE A 133 3.84 -7.23 8.63
CA PHE A 133 2.58 -7.21 9.37
C PHE A 133 2.16 -8.60 9.88
N ALA A 134 2.39 -9.64 9.08
CA ALA A 134 2.07 -11.01 9.49
C ALA A 134 2.94 -11.46 10.67
N ILE A 135 4.25 -11.20 10.64
CA ILE A 135 5.18 -11.54 11.72
C ILE A 135 4.79 -10.82 13.02
N VAL A 136 4.44 -9.54 12.96
CA VAL A 136 3.96 -8.82 14.15
C VAL A 136 2.64 -9.42 14.65
N GLY A 137 1.77 -9.85 13.73
CA GLY A 137 0.54 -10.56 14.08
C GLY A 137 0.78 -11.88 14.82
N ASP A 138 1.87 -12.58 14.51
CA ASP A 138 2.25 -13.81 15.20
C ASP A 138 2.85 -13.55 16.59
N LEU A 139 3.66 -12.47 16.72
CA LEU A 139 4.42 -12.18 17.94
C LEU A 139 3.62 -11.42 18.99
N VAL A 140 2.70 -10.55 18.58
CA VAL A 140 2.04 -9.59 19.45
C VAL A 140 0.55 -9.86 19.54
N PRO A 141 -0.04 -9.90 20.76
CA PRO A 141 -1.49 -10.00 20.93
C PRO A 141 -2.23 -8.88 20.20
N PRO A 142 -3.43 -9.12 19.64
CA PRO A 142 -4.21 -8.12 18.92
C PRO A 142 -4.39 -6.79 19.67
N ARG A 143 -4.57 -6.85 20.99
CA ARG A 143 -4.72 -5.67 21.84
C ARG A 143 -3.49 -4.76 21.86
N GLU A 144 -2.28 -5.34 21.75
CA GLU A 144 -1.03 -4.60 21.84
C GLU A 144 -0.47 -4.18 20.48
N ARG A 145 -0.94 -4.78 19.37
CA ARG A 145 -0.45 -4.51 18.02
C ARG A 145 -0.50 -3.04 17.63
N GLY A 146 -1.54 -2.33 18.07
CA GLY A 146 -1.69 -0.91 17.80
C GLY A 146 -0.51 -0.05 18.27
N ARG A 147 0.17 -0.45 19.37
CA ARG A 147 1.37 0.23 19.87
C ARG A 147 2.54 0.08 18.89
N TYR A 148 2.71 -1.10 18.29
CA TYR A 148 3.82 -1.38 17.38
C TYR A 148 3.56 -0.87 15.97
N GLN A 149 2.30 -0.75 15.58
CA GLN A 149 1.91 -0.26 14.26
C GLN A 149 2.25 1.22 14.04
N GLY A 150 2.32 2.01 15.11
CA GLY A 150 2.82 3.38 15.04
C GLY A 150 4.23 3.47 14.43
N TYR A 151 5.10 2.50 14.70
CA TYR A 151 6.44 2.46 14.10
C TYR A 151 6.40 2.18 12.60
N PHE A 152 5.46 1.36 12.11
CA PHE A 152 5.28 1.14 10.68
C PHE A 152 4.86 2.42 9.95
N MET A 153 3.94 3.17 10.55
CA MET A 153 3.53 4.45 9.96
C MET A 153 4.65 5.49 9.99
N ALA A 154 5.48 5.50 11.04
CA ALA A 154 6.67 6.35 11.09
C ALA A 154 7.65 6.04 9.95
N VAL A 155 7.84 4.77 9.60
CA VAL A 155 8.67 4.35 8.46
C VAL A 155 8.13 4.94 7.15
N PHE A 156 6.85 4.83 6.88
CA PHE A 156 6.24 5.42 5.68
C PHE A 156 6.36 6.95 5.67
N GLY A 157 6.14 7.61 6.83
CA GLY A 157 6.30 9.06 6.97
C GLY A 157 7.73 9.52 6.70
N ILE A 158 8.73 8.84 7.26
CA ILE A 158 10.15 9.15 7.05
C ILE A 158 10.51 8.92 5.57
N SER A 159 10.06 7.82 4.97
CA SER A 159 10.32 7.50 3.56
C SER A 159 9.72 8.54 2.61
N SER A 160 8.54 9.08 2.91
CA SER A 160 7.88 10.08 2.07
C SER A 160 8.58 11.44 2.07
N VAL A 161 9.34 11.75 3.13
CA VAL A 161 10.18 12.96 3.20
C VAL A 161 11.57 12.70 2.62
N LEU A 162 12.21 11.59 3.01
CA LEU A 162 13.56 11.27 2.53
C LEU A 162 13.58 10.92 1.04
N GLY A 163 12.51 10.32 0.51
CA GLY A 163 12.41 9.93 -0.89
C GLY A 163 12.65 11.08 -1.85
N PRO A 164 11.85 12.15 -1.83
CA PRO A 164 12.07 13.33 -2.67
C PRO A 164 13.43 14.01 -2.46
N VAL A 165 13.92 14.07 -1.23
CA VAL A 165 15.23 14.67 -0.93
C VAL A 165 16.36 13.86 -1.56
N LEU A 166 16.42 12.56 -1.33
CA LEU A 166 17.46 11.69 -1.87
C LEU A 166 17.28 11.50 -3.39
N GLY A 167 16.03 11.33 -3.86
CA GLY A 167 15.73 11.19 -5.28
C GLY A 167 16.14 12.43 -6.08
N GLY A 168 15.79 13.61 -5.59
CA GLY A 168 16.19 14.88 -6.21
C GLY A 168 17.69 15.12 -6.16
N THR A 169 18.33 14.79 -5.04
CA THR A 169 19.79 14.94 -4.89
C THR A 169 20.55 14.04 -5.86
N PHE A 170 20.22 12.75 -5.92
CA PHE A 170 20.91 11.81 -6.81
C PHE A 170 20.57 12.05 -8.29
N ALA A 171 19.30 12.26 -8.62
CA ALA A 171 18.87 12.49 -10.00
C ALA A 171 19.40 13.84 -10.55
N GLY A 172 19.61 14.83 -9.69
CA GLY A 172 20.16 16.14 -10.07
C GLY A 172 21.66 16.11 -10.41
N GLN A 173 22.38 15.07 -9.99
CA GLN A 173 23.80 14.90 -10.31
C GLN A 173 23.97 14.20 -11.67
N GLN A 174 24.81 14.73 -12.55
CA GLN A 174 25.12 14.03 -13.80
C GLN A 174 25.85 12.72 -13.53
N THR A 175 26.91 12.80 -12.73
CA THR A 175 27.72 11.64 -12.31
C THR A 175 28.10 11.80 -10.83
N LEU A 176 28.10 10.70 -10.11
CA LEU A 176 28.56 10.60 -8.72
C LEU A 176 29.47 9.37 -8.61
N ALA A 177 30.72 9.57 -8.21
CA ALA A 177 31.75 8.51 -8.16
C ALA A 177 31.91 7.73 -9.48
N GLY A 178 31.83 8.43 -10.62
CA GLY A 178 32.00 7.83 -11.95
C GLY A 178 30.80 7.07 -12.50
N ILE A 179 29.66 7.10 -11.81
CA ILE A 179 28.39 6.44 -12.18
C ILE A 179 27.33 7.51 -12.33
N ASP A 180 26.38 7.34 -13.28
CA ASP A 180 25.25 8.24 -13.44
C ASP A 180 24.51 8.42 -12.11
N GLY A 181 24.20 9.67 -11.74
CA GLY A 181 23.61 9.99 -10.44
C GLY A 181 22.30 9.25 -10.16
N TRP A 182 21.45 9.08 -11.18
CA TRP A 182 20.17 8.37 -11.03
C TRP A 182 20.33 6.89 -10.65
N ARG A 183 21.44 6.22 -11.00
CA ARG A 183 21.69 4.81 -10.66
C ARG A 183 21.87 4.62 -9.16
N TRP A 184 22.35 5.63 -8.45
CA TRP A 184 22.51 5.62 -7.00
C TRP A 184 21.19 5.51 -6.24
N ILE A 185 20.06 5.91 -6.88
CA ILE A 185 18.72 5.72 -6.35
C ILE A 185 18.45 4.25 -6.05
N PHE A 186 18.97 3.36 -6.90
CA PHE A 186 18.84 1.92 -6.72
C PHE A 186 19.96 1.35 -5.86
N TYR A 187 21.19 1.80 -6.02
CA TYR A 187 22.33 1.28 -5.27
C TYR A 187 22.28 1.59 -3.78
N ILE A 188 21.61 2.66 -3.34
CA ILE A 188 21.40 2.97 -1.91
C ILE A 188 20.62 1.87 -1.19
N ASN A 189 19.78 1.14 -1.92
CA ASN A 189 19.02 0.02 -1.35
C ASN A 189 19.93 -1.18 -0.98
N VAL A 190 21.09 -1.33 -1.58
CA VAL A 190 21.98 -2.46 -1.33
C VAL A 190 22.55 -2.44 0.10
N PRO A 191 23.24 -1.39 0.57
CA PRO A 191 23.73 -1.36 1.95
C PRO A 191 22.61 -1.41 2.98
N LEU A 192 21.47 -0.75 2.72
CA LEU A 192 20.32 -0.80 3.61
C LEU A 192 19.70 -2.21 3.65
N GLY A 193 19.59 -2.86 2.51
CA GLY A 193 19.07 -4.22 2.42
C GLY A 193 20.00 -5.26 3.07
N LEU A 194 21.31 -5.12 2.90
CA LEU A 194 22.29 -5.98 3.58
C LEU A 194 22.23 -5.81 5.10
N LEU A 195 22.04 -4.57 5.59
CA LEU A 195 21.82 -4.31 7.00
C LEU A 195 20.53 -4.99 7.50
N ALA A 196 19.43 -4.84 6.76
CA ALA A 196 18.16 -5.51 7.10
C ALA A 196 18.33 -7.04 7.12
N LEU A 197 19.00 -7.59 6.11
CA LEU A 197 19.30 -9.03 6.00
C LEU A 197 20.10 -9.52 7.20
N PHE A 198 21.16 -8.80 7.56
CA PHE A 198 22.00 -9.13 8.72
C PHE A 198 21.19 -9.12 10.04
N VAL A 199 20.40 -8.07 10.28
CA VAL A 199 19.57 -7.97 11.48
C VAL A 199 18.55 -9.10 11.54
N VAL A 200 17.86 -9.39 10.45
CA VAL A 200 16.84 -10.45 10.38
C VAL A 200 17.47 -11.85 10.55
N LEU A 201 18.60 -12.11 9.91
CA LEU A 201 19.33 -13.39 10.07
C LEU A 201 19.68 -13.66 11.54
N ARG A 202 20.22 -12.62 12.23
CA ARG A 202 20.71 -12.73 13.62
C ARG A 202 19.61 -12.71 14.66
N LYS A 203 18.52 -11.95 14.43
CA LYS A 203 17.56 -11.60 15.49
C LYS A 203 16.18 -12.24 15.31
N LEU A 204 15.77 -12.57 14.08
CA LEU A 204 14.48 -13.20 13.86
C LEU A 204 14.55 -14.70 14.14
N HIS A 205 14.11 -15.10 15.33
CA HIS A 205 13.98 -16.51 15.72
C HIS A 205 12.49 -16.81 15.90
N LEU A 206 11.91 -17.49 14.95
CA LEU A 206 10.51 -17.91 14.98
C LEU A 206 10.45 -19.44 14.93
N PRO A 207 9.54 -20.07 15.71
CA PRO A 207 9.30 -21.50 15.62
C PRO A 207 8.87 -21.87 14.19
N ARG A 208 9.43 -22.96 13.68
CA ARG A 208 9.05 -23.49 12.36
C ARG A 208 7.81 -24.38 12.53
N HIS A 209 6.66 -23.90 12.10
CA HIS A 209 5.52 -24.77 11.85
C HIS A 209 5.59 -25.20 10.38
N ARG A 210 5.85 -26.46 10.12
CA ARG A 210 5.75 -27.04 8.78
C ARG A 210 4.36 -27.65 8.62
N SER A 211 3.56 -27.10 7.73
CA SER A 211 2.36 -27.76 7.23
C SER A 211 2.73 -28.57 5.98
N GLN A 212 2.13 -29.76 5.82
CA GLN A 212 2.29 -30.57 4.60
C GLN A 212 1.41 -30.10 3.43
N ALA A 213 0.93 -28.85 3.46
CA ALA A 213 0.08 -28.29 2.41
C ALA A 213 0.83 -28.21 1.07
N ARG A 214 0.16 -28.65 0.00
CA ARG A 214 0.66 -28.51 -1.38
C ARG A 214 0.60 -27.04 -1.80
N ILE A 215 1.56 -26.60 -2.62
CA ILE A 215 1.55 -25.26 -3.20
C ILE A 215 0.57 -25.24 -4.37
N ASP A 216 -0.33 -24.29 -4.38
CA ASP A 216 -1.27 -24.05 -5.48
C ASP A 216 -0.63 -23.19 -6.57
N PHE A 217 0.21 -23.80 -7.42
CA PHE A 217 0.81 -23.10 -8.56
C PHE A 217 -0.21 -22.68 -9.60
N LEU A 218 -1.27 -23.47 -9.79
CA LEU A 218 -2.32 -23.16 -10.75
C LEU A 218 -3.15 -21.96 -10.28
N GLY A 219 -3.55 -21.93 -9.00
CA GLY A 219 -4.22 -20.76 -8.42
C GLY A 219 -3.35 -19.51 -8.50
N ALA A 220 -2.05 -19.63 -8.23
CA ALA A 220 -1.11 -18.51 -8.38
C ALA A 220 -1.02 -17.98 -9.83
N ALA A 221 -0.96 -18.87 -10.81
CA ALA A 221 -0.96 -18.50 -12.24
C ALA A 221 -2.29 -17.84 -12.64
N LEU A 222 -3.42 -18.42 -12.22
CA LEU A 222 -4.76 -17.86 -12.51
C LEU A 222 -4.99 -16.52 -11.81
N LEU A 223 -4.52 -16.34 -10.58
CA LEU A 223 -4.54 -15.04 -9.91
C LEU A 223 -3.73 -14.00 -10.69
N THR A 224 -2.53 -14.38 -11.15
CA THR A 224 -1.67 -13.53 -11.95
C THR A 224 -2.35 -13.12 -13.27
N THR A 225 -2.89 -14.10 -14.01
CA THR A 225 -3.60 -13.84 -15.28
C THR A 225 -4.95 -13.13 -15.07
N THR A 226 -5.48 -13.07 -13.87
CA THR A 226 -6.63 -12.22 -13.50
C THR A 226 -6.18 -10.79 -13.25
N VAL A 227 -5.20 -10.61 -12.36
CA VAL A 227 -4.83 -9.30 -11.81
C VAL A 227 -4.01 -8.49 -12.83
N VAL A 228 -3.07 -9.11 -13.55
CA VAL A 228 -2.20 -8.40 -14.51
C VAL A 228 -3.02 -7.70 -15.62
N PRO A 229 -3.86 -8.41 -16.39
CA PRO A 229 -4.64 -7.77 -17.45
C PRO A 229 -5.61 -6.71 -16.90
N PHE A 230 -6.18 -6.95 -15.72
CA PHE A 230 -7.09 -6.01 -15.08
C PHE A 230 -6.37 -4.71 -14.67
N LEU A 231 -5.17 -4.80 -14.08
CA LEU A 231 -4.38 -3.62 -13.71
C LEU A 231 -3.80 -2.91 -14.94
N LEU A 232 -3.38 -3.67 -15.97
CA LEU A 232 -2.94 -3.08 -17.24
C LEU A 232 -4.06 -2.30 -17.92
N LEU A 233 -5.26 -2.86 -17.91
CA LEU A 233 -6.43 -2.18 -18.46
C LEU A 233 -6.78 -0.91 -17.67
N ALA A 234 -6.74 -0.98 -16.34
CA ALA A 234 -7.00 0.17 -15.48
C ALA A 234 -6.01 1.31 -15.73
N GLU A 235 -4.73 1.00 -15.95
CA GLU A 235 -3.67 2.00 -16.13
C GLU A 235 -3.51 2.46 -17.57
N LYS A 236 -3.62 1.54 -18.55
CA LYS A 236 -3.34 1.77 -19.96
C LYS A 236 -4.57 1.73 -20.88
N GLY A 237 -5.76 1.52 -20.31
CA GLY A 237 -6.99 1.40 -21.09
C GLY A 237 -7.29 2.64 -21.93
N ARG A 238 -6.85 3.82 -21.51
CA ARG A 238 -6.93 5.06 -22.30
C ARG A 238 -5.99 5.01 -23.53
N ASP A 239 -4.75 4.57 -23.33
CA ASP A 239 -3.74 4.48 -24.39
C ASP A 239 -4.11 3.42 -25.42
N PHE A 240 -4.68 2.30 -24.96
CA PHE A 240 -5.18 1.22 -25.83
C PHE A 240 -6.52 1.56 -26.49
N GLY A 241 -7.30 2.49 -25.90
CA GLY A 241 -8.69 2.74 -26.21
C GLY A 241 -9.61 1.74 -25.50
N TRP A 242 -10.54 2.23 -24.68
CA TRP A 242 -11.41 1.40 -23.85
C TRP A 242 -12.27 0.38 -24.63
N GLY A 243 -12.67 0.72 -25.85
CA GLY A 243 -13.44 -0.15 -26.76
C GLY A 243 -12.59 -0.96 -27.75
N SER A 244 -11.27 -0.90 -27.68
CA SER A 244 -10.39 -1.59 -28.62
C SER A 244 -10.41 -3.11 -28.41
N PRO A 245 -10.09 -3.91 -29.45
CA PRO A 245 -9.96 -5.36 -29.32
C PRO A 245 -8.95 -5.78 -28.23
N THR A 246 -7.87 -5.00 -28.05
CA THR A 246 -6.87 -5.22 -26.99
C THR A 246 -7.48 -5.07 -25.61
N SER A 247 -8.21 -3.98 -25.35
CA SER A 247 -8.86 -3.73 -24.05
C SER A 247 -9.92 -4.77 -23.73
N LEU A 248 -10.75 -5.12 -24.73
CA LEU A 248 -11.77 -6.16 -24.58
C LEU A 248 -11.15 -7.54 -24.38
N GLY A 249 -10.05 -7.85 -25.08
CA GLY A 249 -9.29 -9.09 -24.89
C GLY A 249 -8.68 -9.21 -23.51
N LEU A 250 -8.06 -8.13 -22.99
CA LEU A 250 -7.53 -8.08 -21.63
C LEU A 250 -8.64 -8.26 -20.57
N LEU A 251 -9.78 -7.61 -20.75
CA LEU A 251 -10.93 -7.77 -19.87
C LEU A 251 -11.48 -9.20 -19.89
N ALA A 252 -11.66 -9.77 -21.08
CA ALA A 252 -12.13 -11.14 -21.24
C ALA A 252 -11.16 -12.14 -20.60
N LEU A 253 -9.84 -11.96 -20.77
CA LEU A 253 -8.81 -12.77 -20.14
C LEU A 253 -8.89 -12.66 -18.62
N ALA A 254 -8.99 -11.44 -18.08
CA ALA A 254 -9.09 -11.22 -16.63
C ALA A 254 -10.34 -11.91 -16.04
N VAL A 255 -11.49 -11.76 -16.69
CA VAL A 255 -12.77 -12.36 -16.24
C VAL A 255 -12.72 -13.89 -16.35
N ALA A 256 -12.27 -14.44 -17.47
CA ALA A 256 -12.15 -15.89 -17.65
C ALA A 256 -11.18 -16.51 -16.63
N SER A 257 -10.03 -15.86 -16.41
CA SER A 257 -9.05 -16.29 -15.39
C SER A 257 -9.59 -16.19 -13.96
N LEU A 258 -10.42 -15.19 -13.66
CA LEU A 258 -11.10 -15.06 -12.36
C LEU A 258 -12.04 -16.25 -12.10
N PHE A 259 -12.85 -16.63 -13.08
CA PHE A 259 -13.70 -17.82 -12.97
C PHE A 259 -12.86 -19.10 -12.81
N GLY A 260 -11.77 -19.21 -13.57
CA GLY A 260 -10.80 -20.32 -13.44
C GLY A 260 -10.17 -20.35 -12.06
N PHE A 261 -9.76 -19.19 -11.51
CA PHE A 261 -9.21 -19.05 -10.17
C PHE A 261 -10.21 -19.52 -9.10
N VAL A 262 -11.44 -19.03 -9.13
CA VAL A 262 -12.48 -19.45 -8.17
C VAL A 262 -12.77 -20.96 -8.26
N ALA A 263 -12.78 -21.52 -9.47
CA ALA A 263 -12.96 -22.97 -9.67
C ALA A 263 -11.77 -23.76 -9.13
N CYS A 264 -10.53 -23.28 -9.32
CA CYS A 264 -9.32 -23.89 -8.77
C CYS A 264 -9.33 -23.87 -7.25
N GLU A 265 -9.59 -22.71 -6.63
CA GLU A 265 -9.66 -22.53 -5.18
C GLU A 265 -10.71 -23.46 -4.52
N ARG A 266 -11.86 -23.65 -5.18
CA ARG A 266 -12.89 -24.59 -4.73
C ARG A 266 -12.38 -26.03 -4.71
N ARG A 267 -11.56 -26.43 -5.69
CA ARG A 267 -11.03 -27.80 -5.79
C ARG A 267 -9.87 -28.03 -4.84
N MET A 268 -9.02 -27.01 -4.62
CA MET A 268 -7.83 -27.11 -3.76
C MET A 268 -8.15 -27.08 -2.25
N GLY A 269 -9.28 -26.52 -1.85
CA GLY A 269 -9.76 -26.49 -0.46
C GLY A 269 -8.75 -25.88 0.51
N GLU A 270 -8.21 -26.66 1.46
CA GLU A 270 -7.23 -26.18 2.46
C GLU A 270 -5.86 -25.83 1.85
N SER A 271 -5.50 -26.44 0.71
CA SER A 271 -4.25 -26.14 0.00
C SER A 271 -4.35 -24.92 -0.88
N ALA A 272 -5.55 -24.37 -1.10
CA ALA A 272 -5.82 -23.19 -1.89
C ALA A 272 -4.98 -21.98 -1.47
N LEU A 273 -4.63 -21.11 -2.42
CA LEU A 273 -3.88 -19.89 -2.17
C LEU A 273 -4.68 -18.90 -1.30
N LEU A 274 -5.97 -18.75 -1.64
CA LEU A 274 -6.94 -17.96 -0.91
C LEU A 274 -8.19 -18.81 -0.63
N PRO A 275 -8.17 -19.66 0.41
CA PRO A 275 -9.25 -20.61 0.66
C PRO A 275 -10.61 -19.92 0.75
N LEU A 276 -11.58 -20.34 -0.06
CA LEU A 276 -12.90 -19.67 -0.12
C LEU A 276 -13.64 -19.71 1.23
N ARG A 277 -13.27 -20.63 2.14
CA ARG A 277 -13.83 -20.67 3.51
C ARG A 277 -13.58 -19.37 4.30
N VAL A 278 -12.51 -18.62 4.02
CA VAL A 278 -12.23 -17.38 4.75
C VAL A 278 -13.30 -16.31 4.45
N PHE A 279 -13.90 -16.35 3.24
CA PHE A 279 -15.00 -15.48 2.86
C PHE A 279 -16.34 -15.80 3.56
N SER A 280 -16.48 -16.96 4.22
CA SER A 280 -17.64 -17.25 5.05
C SER A 280 -17.67 -16.36 6.31
N SER A 281 -16.52 -15.84 6.73
CA SER A 281 -16.45 -14.82 7.77
C SER A 281 -16.92 -13.47 7.22
N SER A 282 -18.05 -12.97 7.72
CA SER A 282 -18.55 -11.64 7.34
C SER A 282 -17.54 -10.52 7.64
N VAL A 283 -16.76 -10.65 8.72
CA VAL A 283 -15.71 -9.69 9.07
C VAL A 283 -14.62 -9.68 8.00
N PHE A 284 -14.16 -10.86 7.55
CA PHE A 284 -13.16 -10.96 6.49
C PHE A 284 -13.66 -10.33 5.18
N SER A 285 -14.84 -10.73 4.71
CA SER A 285 -15.40 -10.29 3.44
C SER A 285 -15.67 -8.79 3.42
N LEU A 286 -16.33 -8.24 4.44
CA LEU A 286 -16.62 -6.81 4.53
C LEU A 286 -15.34 -5.99 4.67
N SER A 287 -14.38 -6.43 5.49
CA SER A 287 -13.10 -5.74 5.66
C SER A 287 -12.24 -5.77 4.38
N SER A 288 -12.29 -6.86 3.61
CA SER A 288 -11.56 -6.97 2.33
C SER A 288 -12.12 -6.01 1.29
N VAL A 289 -13.44 -5.92 1.13
CA VAL A 289 -14.07 -4.94 0.23
C VAL A 289 -13.81 -3.52 0.70
N THR A 290 -13.92 -3.26 2.01
CA THR A 290 -13.58 -1.96 2.59
C THR A 290 -12.11 -1.60 2.33
N ALA A 291 -11.19 -2.58 2.40
CA ALA A 291 -9.78 -2.34 2.10
C ALA A 291 -9.53 -1.94 0.63
N VAL A 292 -10.28 -2.50 -0.33
CA VAL A 292 -10.25 -2.05 -1.75
C VAL A 292 -10.65 -0.57 -1.83
N LEU A 293 -11.78 -0.20 -1.25
CA LEU A 293 -12.33 1.16 -1.34
C LEU A 293 -11.44 2.18 -0.60
N VAL A 294 -10.95 1.83 0.59
CA VAL A 294 -9.99 2.66 1.34
C VAL A 294 -8.67 2.79 0.58
N GLY A 295 -8.21 1.71 -0.05
CA GLY A 295 -7.03 1.73 -0.92
C GLY A 295 -7.21 2.69 -2.10
N ALA A 296 -8.35 2.64 -2.77
CA ALA A 296 -8.70 3.54 -3.86
C ALA A 296 -8.72 5.01 -3.40
N GLY A 297 -9.36 5.29 -2.26
CA GLY A 297 -9.38 6.63 -1.65
C GLY A 297 -7.98 7.14 -1.31
N MET A 298 -7.16 6.28 -0.71
CA MET A 298 -5.79 6.60 -0.31
C MET A 298 -4.92 6.98 -1.51
N PHE A 299 -4.80 6.08 -2.48
CA PHE A 299 -3.90 6.31 -3.63
C PHE A 299 -4.44 7.36 -4.60
N GLY A 300 -5.78 7.45 -4.78
CA GLY A 300 -6.39 8.53 -5.53
C GLY A 300 -6.00 9.91 -4.98
N GLY A 301 -6.07 10.09 -3.65
CA GLY A 301 -5.61 11.30 -3.00
C GLY A 301 -4.09 11.49 -3.07
N LEU A 302 -3.30 10.43 -2.76
CA LEU A 302 -1.83 10.51 -2.74
C LEU A 302 -1.22 10.81 -4.12
N VAL A 303 -1.87 10.44 -5.21
CA VAL A 303 -1.42 10.76 -6.58
C VAL A 303 -1.82 12.19 -6.96
N THR A 304 -3.03 12.61 -6.61
CA THR A 304 -3.57 13.90 -7.03
C THR A 304 -3.03 15.08 -6.20
N LEU A 305 -2.79 14.88 -4.88
CA LEU A 305 -2.32 15.95 -3.99
C LEU A 305 -0.96 16.53 -4.38
N PRO A 306 0.11 15.74 -4.67
CA PRO A 306 1.37 16.29 -5.14
C PRO A 306 1.23 17.05 -6.46
N LEU A 307 0.36 16.59 -7.37
CA LEU A 307 0.10 17.28 -8.64
C LEU A 307 -0.57 18.64 -8.38
N TYR A 308 -1.55 18.72 -7.46
CA TYR A 308 -2.16 19.98 -7.05
C TYR A 308 -1.11 20.95 -6.50
N LEU A 309 -0.28 20.50 -5.58
CA LEU A 309 0.74 21.35 -4.96
C LEU A 309 1.79 21.84 -5.97
N GLN A 310 2.21 20.99 -6.91
CA GLN A 310 3.23 21.34 -7.88
C GLN A 310 2.70 22.16 -9.06
N ILE A 311 1.56 21.78 -9.64
CA ILE A 311 1.01 22.43 -10.83
C ILE A 311 0.18 23.66 -10.44
N VAL A 312 -0.83 23.49 -9.58
CA VAL A 312 -1.78 24.56 -9.25
C VAL A 312 -1.14 25.58 -8.32
N ARG A 313 -0.35 25.09 -7.33
CA ARG A 313 0.28 25.97 -6.33
C ARG A 313 1.71 26.38 -6.69
N GLY A 314 2.28 25.83 -7.74
CA GLY A 314 3.64 26.14 -8.20
C GLY A 314 4.75 25.71 -7.23
N ALA A 315 4.49 24.78 -6.31
CA ALA A 315 5.48 24.32 -5.35
C ALA A 315 6.57 23.47 -6.06
N SER A 316 7.81 23.65 -5.66
CA SER A 316 8.86 22.72 -6.09
C SER A 316 8.56 21.30 -5.58
N PRO A 317 9.10 20.24 -6.22
CA PRO A 317 8.89 18.85 -5.76
C PRO A 317 9.23 18.65 -4.28
N THR A 318 10.32 19.25 -3.81
CA THR A 318 10.72 19.19 -2.40
C THR A 318 9.74 19.93 -1.49
N ALA A 319 9.28 21.13 -1.89
CA ALA A 319 8.29 21.89 -1.14
C ALA A 319 6.94 21.17 -1.08
N ALA A 320 6.50 20.58 -2.19
CA ALA A 320 5.28 19.76 -2.23
C ALA A 320 5.37 18.56 -1.28
N GLY A 321 6.52 17.87 -1.24
CA GLY A 321 6.77 16.78 -0.28
C GLY A 321 6.67 17.24 1.19
N LEU A 322 7.23 18.42 1.51
CA LEU A 322 7.13 19.00 2.85
C LEU A 322 5.70 19.46 3.19
N GLN A 323 4.96 19.95 2.22
CA GLN A 323 3.55 20.34 2.38
C GLN A 323 2.61 19.15 2.61
N LEU A 324 3.04 17.92 2.34
CA LEU A 324 2.31 16.69 2.68
C LEU A 324 2.53 16.23 4.14
N ILE A 325 3.41 16.87 4.91
CA ILE A 325 3.66 16.53 6.33
C ILE A 325 2.37 16.49 7.16
N PRO A 326 1.40 17.41 7.04
CA PRO A 326 0.15 17.33 7.81
C PRO A 326 -0.63 16.03 7.59
N LEU A 327 -0.65 15.50 6.36
CA LEU A 327 -1.25 14.21 6.06
C LEU A 327 -0.54 13.08 6.84
N MET A 328 0.79 13.09 6.85
CA MET A 328 1.59 12.09 7.60
C MET A 328 1.40 12.21 9.11
N VAL A 329 1.33 13.44 9.63
CA VAL A 329 1.02 13.72 11.05
C VAL A 329 -0.37 13.18 11.40
N GLY A 330 -1.36 13.39 10.55
CA GLY A 330 -2.70 12.83 10.71
C GLY A 330 -2.67 11.30 10.81
N ILE A 331 -2.01 10.62 9.87
CA ILE A 331 -1.86 9.15 9.87
C ILE A 331 -1.19 8.68 11.17
N PHE A 332 -0.05 9.27 11.53
CA PHE A 332 0.73 8.85 12.68
C PHE A 332 -0.03 9.04 14.00
N LEU A 333 -0.59 10.23 14.21
CA LEU A 333 -1.29 10.59 15.43
C LEU A 333 -2.51 9.69 15.66
N THR A 334 -3.33 9.52 14.64
CA THR A 334 -4.56 8.72 14.76
C THR A 334 -4.29 7.22 14.78
N SER A 335 -3.23 6.72 14.14
CA SER A 335 -2.78 5.34 14.30
C SER A 335 -2.33 5.06 15.75
N ALA A 336 -1.61 5.99 16.38
CA ALA A 336 -1.22 5.86 17.78
C ALA A 336 -2.42 5.93 18.74
N ILE A 337 -3.38 6.82 18.46
CA ILE A 337 -4.64 6.93 19.21
C ILE A 337 -5.46 5.65 19.07
N SER A 338 -5.62 5.14 17.84
CA SER A 338 -6.37 3.92 17.56
C SER A 338 -5.77 2.71 18.28
N GLY A 339 -4.44 2.60 18.28
CA GLY A 339 -3.73 1.55 19.01
C GLY A 339 -3.97 1.59 20.52
N ARG A 340 -3.89 2.79 21.12
CA ARG A 340 -4.21 2.98 22.54
C ARG A 340 -5.67 2.71 22.86
N PHE A 341 -6.58 3.14 22.01
CA PHE A 341 -8.01 2.88 22.18
C PHE A 341 -8.31 1.38 22.16
N MET A 342 -7.79 0.66 21.15
CA MET A 342 -7.99 -0.79 21.04
C MET A 342 -7.38 -1.56 22.22
N SER A 343 -6.18 -1.16 22.68
CA SER A 343 -5.52 -1.83 23.81
C SER A 343 -6.28 -1.66 25.12
N ARG A 344 -6.89 -0.49 25.35
CA ARG A 344 -7.65 -0.19 26.57
C ARG A 344 -9.07 -0.77 26.55
N THR A 345 -9.75 -0.63 25.43
CA THR A 345 -11.20 -0.96 25.33
C THR A 345 -11.46 -2.36 24.80
N GLY A 346 -10.51 -2.95 24.05
CA GLY A 346 -10.73 -4.18 23.30
C GLY A 346 -11.67 -4.02 22.09
N ARG A 347 -12.11 -2.79 21.78
CA ARG A 347 -13.04 -2.48 20.69
C ARG A 347 -12.28 -1.90 19.49
N TYR A 348 -12.70 -2.27 18.28
CA TYR A 348 -12.07 -1.79 17.05
C TYR A 348 -13.06 -1.29 15.99
N LYS A 349 -14.32 -1.74 16.00
CA LYS A 349 -15.33 -1.45 14.96
C LYS A 349 -15.54 0.05 14.70
N VAL A 350 -15.55 0.85 15.76
CA VAL A 350 -15.81 2.31 15.67
C VAL A 350 -14.71 3.03 14.88
N LEU A 351 -13.48 2.52 14.92
CA LEU A 351 -12.31 3.20 14.35
C LEU A 351 -12.36 3.26 12.81
N PRO A 352 -12.54 2.15 12.05
CA PRO A 352 -12.63 2.24 10.60
C PRO A 352 -13.90 2.98 10.14
N THR A 353 -14.98 2.97 10.94
CA THR A 353 -16.19 3.73 10.65
C THR A 353 -15.93 5.23 10.70
N ILE A 354 -15.31 5.72 11.79
CA ILE A 354 -14.90 7.13 11.90
C ILE A 354 -13.85 7.43 10.83
N GLY A 355 -12.89 6.53 10.60
CA GLY A 355 -11.82 6.71 9.64
C GLY A 355 -12.32 6.88 8.20
N THR A 356 -13.24 6.05 7.75
CA THR A 356 -13.84 6.17 6.40
C THR A 356 -14.70 7.43 6.27
N ALA A 357 -15.43 7.83 7.32
CA ALA A 357 -16.18 9.08 7.34
C ALA A 357 -15.24 10.30 7.26
N LEU A 358 -14.12 10.30 7.99
CA LEU A 358 -13.12 11.37 7.92
C LEU A 358 -12.45 11.44 6.54
N MET A 359 -12.13 10.30 5.93
CA MET A 359 -11.58 10.26 4.57
C MET A 359 -12.57 10.83 3.55
N PHE A 360 -13.85 10.42 3.64
CA PHE A 360 -14.92 10.96 2.80
C PHE A 360 -15.01 12.49 2.94
N THR A 361 -15.11 12.97 4.18
CA THR A 361 -15.20 14.40 4.48
C THR A 361 -13.97 15.16 3.96
N ALA A 362 -12.77 14.62 4.16
CA ALA A 362 -11.53 15.23 3.70
C ALA A 362 -11.50 15.36 2.17
N LEU A 363 -11.85 14.30 1.43
CA LEU A 363 -11.89 14.32 -0.03
C LEU A 363 -13.01 15.24 -0.56
N MET A 364 -14.17 15.28 0.10
CA MET A 364 -15.23 16.25 -0.21
C MET A 364 -14.77 17.69 0.01
N LEU A 365 -14.03 17.97 1.08
CA LEU A 365 -13.42 19.27 1.29
C LEU A 365 -12.30 19.56 0.28
N MET A 366 -11.51 18.55 -0.11
CA MET A 366 -10.49 18.71 -1.15
C MET A 366 -11.10 18.94 -2.54
N SER A 367 -12.33 18.51 -2.80
CA SER A 367 -13.02 18.84 -4.05
C SER A 367 -13.42 20.32 -4.15
N THR A 368 -13.26 21.11 -3.09
CA THR A 368 -13.45 22.57 -3.12
C THR A 368 -12.14 23.35 -3.28
N LEU A 369 -11.00 22.65 -3.47
CA LEU A 369 -9.69 23.28 -3.67
C LEU A 369 -9.62 23.97 -5.04
N ASP A 370 -9.21 25.22 -5.05
CA ASP A 370 -8.97 26.05 -6.22
C ASP A 370 -7.56 26.68 -6.20
N VAL A 371 -7.26 27.51 -7.17
CA VAL A 371 -5.98 28.24 -7.29
C VAL A 371 -5.80 29.25 -6.13
N GLN A 372 -6.89 29.79 -5.58
CA GLN A 372 -6.88 30.84 -4.55
C GLN A 372 -6.92 30.27 -3.13
N THR A 373 -7.22 28.97 -2.97
CA THR A 373 -7.36 28.34 -1.66
C THR A 373 -6.10 28.53 -0.81
N PRO A 374 -6.18 29.08 0.41
CA PRO A 374 -5.02 29.27 1.28
C PRO A 374 -4.33 27.92 1.60
N LEU A 375 -3.00 27.89 1.58
CA LEU A 375 -2.24 26.67 1.87
C LEU A 375 -2.57 26.03 3.23
N PRO A 376 -2.78 26.79 4.33
CA PRO A 376 -3.17 26.20 5.61
C PRO A 376 -4.51 25.45 5.56
N GLN A 377 -5.44 25.90 4.72
CA GLN A 377 -6.73 25.23 4.51
C GLN A 377 -6.52 23.88 3.81
N ALA A 378 -5.75 23.83 2.72
CA ALA A 378 -5.40 22.60 2.03
C ALA A 378 -4.66 21.62 2.98
N MET A 379 -3.72 22.13 3.79
CA MET A 379 -3.01 21.35 4.82
C MET A 379 -3.95 20.77 5.87
N THR A 380 -5.00 21.50 6.27
CA THR A 380 -6.02 21.00 7.20
C THR A 380 -6.81 19.84 6.59
N PHE A 381 -7.16 19.94 5.31
CA PHE A 381 -7.85 18.84 4.60
C PHE A 381 -6.95 17.59 4.47
N MET A 382 -5.65 17.81 4.21
CA MET A 382 -4.65 16.73 4.19
C MET A 382 -4.50 16.06 5.56
N LEU A 383 -4.48 16.84 6.65
CA LEU A 383 -4.45 16.33 8.01
C LEU A 383 -5.67 15.45 8.30
N LEU A 384 -6.85 15.90 7.89
CA LEU A 384 -8.10 15.17 8.07
C LEU A 384 -8.13 13.86 7.28
N MET A 385 -7.64 13.88 6.04
CA MET A 385 -7.48 12.67 5.22
C MET A 385 -6.52 11.68 5.88
N GLY A 386 -5.37 12.18 6.36
CA GLY A 386 -4.39 11.38 7.10
C GLY A 386 -4.98 10.77 8.37
N ALA A 387 -5.79 11.54 9.11
CA ALA A 387 -6.49 11.07 10.29
C ALA A 387 -7.43 9.90 9.98
N GLY A 388 -8.19 10.00 8.91
CA GLY A 388 -9.07 8.92 8.44
C GLY A 388 -8.30 7.65 8.05
N LEU A 389 -7.19 7.81 7.32
CA LEU A 389 -6.30 6.70 6.94
C LEU A 389 -5.71 5.99 8.17
N GLY A 390 -5.20 6.75 9.14
CA GLY A 390 -4.58 6.20 10.35
C GLY A 390 -5.56 5.39 11.21
N LEU A 391 -6.84 5.79 11.26
CA LEU A 391 -7.89 5.03 11.94
C LEU A 391 -8.30 3.76 11.18
N SER A 392 -8.32 3.80 9.84
CA SER A 392 -8.87 2.72 9.01
C SER A 392 -7.86 1.62 8.71
N MET A 393 -6.63 1.97 8.26
CA MET A 393 -5.69 1.01 7.69
C MET A 393 -5.33 -0.13 8.63
N GLN A 394 -4.93 0.21 9.85
CA GLN A 394 -4.45 -0.77 10.83
C GLN A 394 -5.58 -1.58 11.42
N THR A 395 -6.71 -0.93 11.62
CA THR A 395 -7.87 -1.54 12.25
C THR A 395 -8.49 -2.62 11.36
N LEU A 396 -8.53 -2.41 10.03
CA LEU A 396 -8.98 -3.42 9.07
C LEU A 396 -8.09 -4.68 9.10
N VAL A 397 -6.77 -4.53 9.20
CA VAL A 397 -5.84 -5.65 9.31
C VAL A 397 -6.08 -6.42 10.62
N ILE A 398 -6.19 -5.71 11.75
CA ILE A 398 -6.42 -6.32 13.06
C ILE A 398 -7.78 -7.04 13.10
N SER A 399 -8.82 -6.44 12.52
CA SER A 399 -10.16 -7.05 12.50
C SER A 399 -10.16 -8.40 11.81
N VAL A 400 -9.48 -8.51 10.65
CA VAL A 400 -9.37 -9.75 9.89
C VAL A 400 -8.47 -10.76 10.59
N GLN A 401 -7.33 -10.33 11.14
CA GLN A 401 -6.44 -11.21 11.93
C GLN A 401 -7.14 -11.78 13.18
N ASN A 402 -8.06 -11.01 13.79
CA ASN A 402 -8.82 -11.46 14.96
C ASN A 402 -9.96 -12.41 14.59
N ALA A 403 -10.52 -12.27 13.39
CA ALA A 403 -11.67 -13.05 12.92
C ALA A 403 -11.29 -14.43 12.38
N LEU A 404 -10.04 -14.65 11.96
CA LEU A 404 -9.59 -15.92 11.40
C LEU A 404 -8.77 -16.75 12.42
N PRO A 405 -8.67 -18.08 12.22
CA PRO A 405 -7.81 -18.93 13.05
C PRO A 405 -6.34 -18.51 12.99
N PRO A 406 -5.55 -18.75 14.06
CA PRO A 406 -4.13 -18.41 14.09
C PRO A 406 -3.31 -19.00 12.95
N ARG A 407 -3.66 -20.19 12.47
CA ARG A 407 -3.02 -20.87 11.33
C ARG A 407 -3.15 -20.11 10.01
N ASP A 408 -4.14 -19.22 9.88
CA ASP A 408 -4.42 -18.45 8.68
C ASP A 408 -3.96 -16.98 8.79
N MET A 409 -3.09 -16.67 9.74
CA MET A 409 -2.64 -15.29 10.03
C MET A 409 -1.98 -14.62 8.82
N GLY A 410 -1.17 -15.37 8.07
CA GLY A 410 -0.53 -14.86 6.85
C GLY A 410 -1.54 -14.62 5.74
N ILE A 411 -2.48 -15.55 5.54
CA ILE A 411 -3.59 -15.38 4.58
C ILE A 411 -4.42 -14.15 4.97
N ALA A 412 -4.77 -14.01 6.24
CA ALA A 412 -5.52 -12.87 6.76
C ALA A 412 -4.86 -11.53 6.43
N THR A 413 -3.56 -11.42 6.74
CA THR A 413 -2.78 -10.19 6.58
C THR A 413 -2.51 -9.88 5.12
N SER A 414 -2.07 -10.88 4.36
CA SER A 414 -1.73 -10.71 2.95
C SER A 414 -2.96 -10.41 2.10
N SER A 415 -4.12 -11.00 2.42
CA SER A 415 -5.37 -10.71 1.69
C SER A 415 -5.80 -9.26 1.86
N VAL A 416 -5.83 -8.72 3.08
CA VAL A 416 -6.17 -7.31 3.29
C VAL A 416 -5.17 -6.39 2.57
N SER A 417 -3.89 -6.72 2.62
CA SER A 417 -2.85 -5.96 1.92
C SER A 417 -3.01 -6.04 0.40
N PHE A 418 -3.31 -7.23 -0.13
CA PHE A 418 -3.60 -7.44 -1.55
C PHE A 418 -4.80 -6.63 -2.02
N PHE A 419 -5.95 -6.75 -1.34
CA PHE A 419 -7.16 -6.02 -1.70
C PHE A 419 -6.97 -4.51 -1.61
N ARG A 420 -6.25 -4.03 -0.60
CA ARG A 420 -5.89 -2.60 -0.49
C ARG A 420 -4.99 -2.14 -1.63
N SER A 421 -3.96 -2.91 -2.00
CA SER A 421 -3.07 -2.57 -3.12
C SER A 421 -3.80 -2.60 -4.46
N LEU A 422 -4.67 -3.60 -4.67
CA LEU A 422 -5.54 -3.68 -5.85
C LEU A 422 -6.43 -2.42 -5.95
N GLY A 423 -7.12 -2.08 -4.85
CA GLY A 423 -7.91 -0.86 -4.78
C GLY A 423 -7.09 0.39 -5.01
N GLY A 424 -5.88 0.44 -4.44
CA GLY A 424 -4.95 1.56 -4.61
C GLY A 424 -4.54 1.78 -6.06
N THR A 425 -4.17 0.73 -6.76
CA THR A 425 -3.81 0.82 -8.20
C THR A 425 -5.01 1.28 -9.04
N LEU A 426 -6.21 0.73 -8.76
CA LEU A 426 -7.43 1.16 -9.43
C LEU A 426 -7.77 2.63 -9.13
N GLY A 427 -7.66 3.04 -7.86
CA GLY A 427 -7.92 4.42 -7.46
C GLY A 427 -6.99 5.41 -8.12
N ALA A 428 -5.69 5.10 -8.20
CA ALA A 428 -4.71 5.91 -8.91
C ALA A 428 -5.02 6.00 -10.41
N ALA A 429 -5.31 4.86 -11.06
CA ALA A 429 -5.65 4.81 -12.48
C ALA A 429 -6.93 5.60 -12.80
N VAL A 430 -7.98 5.43 -12.00
CA VAL A 430 -9.24 6.17 -12.14
C VAL A 430 -9.01 7.67 -11.93
N SER A 431 -8.21 8.06 -10.93
CA SER A 431 -7.88 9.47 -10.68
C SER A 431 -7.18 10.13 -11.86
N LEU A 432 -6.16 9.48 -12.42
CA LEU A 432 -5.45 10.00 -13.59
C LEU A 432 -6.33 10.00 -14.85
N ALA A 433 -7.17 8.98 -15.04
CA ALA A 433 -8.11 8.92 -16.16
C ALA A 433 -9.14 10.07 -16.11
N ILE A 434 -9.69 10.38 -14.93
CA ILE A 434 -10.61 11.51 -14.73
C ILE A 434 -9.86 12.83 -14.94
N LEU A 435 -8.69 12.99 -14.29
CA LEU A 435 -7.89 14.21 -14.39
C LEU A 435 -7.60 14.57 -15.84
N PHE A 436 -6.95 13.68 -16.57
CA PHE A 436 -6.56 13.95 -17.96
C PHE A 436 -7.72 13.84 -18.94
N GLY A 437 -8.81 13.15 -18.58
CA GLY A 437 -10.02 13.06 -19.39
C GLY A 437 -10.83 14.34 -19.41
N SER A 438 -10.90 15.05 -18.26
CA SER A 438 -11.65 16.31 -18.13
C SER A 438 -10.81 17.56 -18.40
N LEU A 439 -9.47 17.43 -18.33
CA LEU A 439 -8.55 18.58 -18.33
C LEU A 439 -8.72 19.49 -19.54
N ALA A 440 -8.73 18.95 -20.75
CA ALA A 440 -8.86 19.74 -21.99
C ALA A 440 -10.17 20.52 -22.03
N GLY A 441 -11.30 19.88 -21.64
CA GLY A 441 -12.60 20.51 -21.58
C GLY A 441 -12.65 21.66 -20.55
N ASN A 442 -12.14 21.40 -19.36
CA ASN A 442 -12.13 22.40 -18.28
C ASN A 442 -11.24 23.61 -18.63
N ILE A 443 -10.08 23.39 -19.26
CA ILE A 443 -9.22 24.49 -19.72
C ILE A 443 -9.94 25.31 -20.80
N GLN A 444 -10.60 24.66 -21.78
CA GLN A 444 -11.36 25.34 -22.82
C GLN A 444 -12.50 26.17 -22.24
N GLU A 445 -13.23 25.64 -21.26
CA GLU A 445 -14.31 26.35 -20.58
C GLU A 445 -13.77 27.60 -19.86
N ARG A 446 -12.73 27.46 -19.03
CA ARG A 446 -12.10 28.56 -18.31
C ARG A 446 -11.48 29.61 -19.25
N ALA A 447 -10.90 29.17 -20.36
CA ALA A 447 -10.34 30.09 -21.37
C ALA A 447 -11.45 30.89 -22.10
N ARG A 448 -12.61 30.27 -22.37
CA ARG A 448 -13.79 30.97 -22.93
C ARG A 448 -14.36 31.98 -21.93
N ASP A 449 -14.49 31.60 -20.67
CA ASP A 449 -14.97 32.47 -19.58
C ASP A 449 -14.06 33.70 -19.38
N ALA A 450 -12.75 33.51 -19.59
CA ALA A 450 -11.75 34.56 -19.57
C ALA A 450 -11.72 35.43 -20.85
N GLY A 451 -12.56 35.14 -21.85
CA GLY A 451 -12.64 35.90 -23.11
C GLY A 451 -11.43 35.73 -24.02
N LEU A 452 -10.69 34.59 -23.92
CA LEU A 452 -9.51 34.34 -24.73
C LEU A 452 -9.90 33.99 -26.18
N PRO A 453 -9.06 34.35 -27.19
CA PRO A 453 -9.32 34.03 -28.60
C PRO A 453 -9.43 32.54 -28.82
N ALA A 454 -10.35 32.10 -29.71
CA ALA A 454 -10.61 30.70 -30.02
C ALA A 454 -9.33 29.94 -30.47
N GLU A 455 -8.46 30.58 -31.23
CA GLU A 455 -7.18 30.01 -31.68
C GLU A 455 -6.25 29.64 -30.50
N VAL A 456 -6.27 30.43 -29.44
CA VAL A 456 -5.51 30.16 -28.21
C VAL A 456 -6.16 28.99 -27.44
N VAL A 457 -7.50 28.98 -27.38
CA VAL A 457 -8.29 27.93 -26.71
C VAL A 457 -8.02 26.56 -27.37
N ASP A 458 -8.06 26.51 -28.71
CA ASP A 458 -7.86 25.27 -29.47
C ASP A 458 -6.43 24.74 -29.39
N ARG A 459 -5.44 25.64 -29.39
CA ARG A 459 -4.02 25.27 -29.27
C ARG A 459 -3.66 24.62 -27.93
N PHE A 460 -4.26 25.06 -26.85
CA PHE A 460 -4.02 24.54 -25.49
C PHE A 460 -5.07 23.50 -25.04
N GLY A 461 -6.15 23.33 -25.79
CA GLY A 461 -7.16 22.28 -25.56
C GLY A 461 -6.69 20.88 -25.92
N SER A 462 -5.52 20.73 -26.57
CA SER A 462 -4.93 19.42 -26.80
C SER A 462 -4.13 18.97 -25.57
N ALA A 463 -4.50 17.83 -24.97
CA ALA A 463 -3.81 17.23 -23.84
C ALA A 463 -2.29 17.02 -24.09
N THR A 464 -1.86 16.98 -25.32
CA THR A 464 -0.46 16.82 -25.75
C THR A 464 0.40 18.06 -25.44
N ALA A 465 -0.18 19.27 -25.43
CA ALA A 465 0.55 20.51 -25.12
C ALA A 465 0.87 20.63 -23.60
N LEU A 466 0.24 19.82 -22.75
CA LEU A 466 0.32 19.90 -21.30
C LEU A 466 1.16 18.76 -20.66
N ASN A 467 1.81 17.93 -21.47
CA ASN A 467 2.72 16.89 -20.99
C ASN A 467 3.96 17.47 -20.28
N ASP A 468 4.28 18.75 -20.51
CA ASP A 468 5.36 19.44 -19.84
C ASP A 468 4.82 20.64 -19.03
N SER A 469 4.70 20.48 -17.72
CA SER A 469 4.25 21.52 -16.80
C SER A 469 5.20 22.74 -16.76
N SER A 470 6.44 22.64 -17.26
CA SER A 470 7.37 23.76 -17.33
C SER A 470 6.91 24.83 -18.32
N VAL A 471 6.17 24.43 -19.35
CA VAL A 471 5.57 25.35 -20.34
C VAL A 471 4.55 26.27 -19.71
N ILE A 472 3.85 25.85 -18.65
CA ILE A 472 2.81 26.66 -17.98
C ILE A 472 3.37 28.00 -17.50
N ASN A 473 4.61 28.00 -17.01
CA ASN A 473 5.25 29.23 -16.52
C ASN A 473 5.66 30.20 -17.64
N THR A 474 5.72 29.76 -18.89
CA THR A 474 6.07 30.60 -20.06
C THR A 474 4.83 31.18 -20.74
N LEU A 475 3.63 30.77 -20.32
CA LEU A 475 2.38 31.24 -20.90
C LEU A 475 2.05 32.69 -20.48
N PRO A 476 1.37 33.47 -21.35
CA PRO A 476 0.77 34.75 -20.95
C PRO A 476 -0.12 34.62 -19.73
N ALA A 477 -0.16 35.64 -18.85
CA ALA A 477 -0.82 35.55 -17.54
C ALA A 477 -2.28 35.07 -17.61
N ALA A 478 -3.07 35.55 -18.55
CA ALA A 478 -4.48 35.15 -18.71
C ALA A 478 -4.63 33.70 -19.14
N VAL A 479 -3.78 33.21 -20.06
CA VAL A 479 -3.78 31.82 -20.51
C VAL A 479 -3.30 30.90 -19.39
N ARG A 480 -2.24 31.30 -18.68
CA ARG A 480 -1.72 30.56 -17.53
C ARG A 480 -2.80 30.38 -16.46
N GLN A 481 -3.55 31.44 -16.14
CA GLN A 481 -4.62 31.38 -15.15
C GLN A 481 -5.70 30.38 -15.58
N ALA A 482 -6.18 30.44 -16.83
CA ALA A 482 -7.18 29.50 -17.35
C ALA A 482 -6.70 28.02 -17.30
N VAL A 483 -5.41 27.78 -17.58
CA VAL A 483 -4.80 26.45 -17.46
C VAL A 483 -4.77 25.98 -16.01
N LEU A 484 -4.35 26.82 -15.07
CA LEU A 484 -4.30 26.48 -13.64
C LEU A 484 -5.70 26.23 -13.07
N ASP A 485 -6.69 27.06 -13.43
CA ASP A 485 -8.10 26.86 -13.02
C ASP A 485 -8.65 25.55 -13.61
N GLY A 486 -8.38 25.23 -14.88
CA GLY A 486 -8.77 23.98 -15.50
C GLY A 486 -8.14 22.74 -14.83
N PHE A 487 -6.88 22.82 -14.39
CA PHE A 487 -6.26 21.77 -13.56
C PHE A 487 -6.95 21.64 -12.21
N ALA A 488 -7.24 22.76 -11.53
CA ALA A 488 -7.93 22.78 -10.25
C ALA A 488 -9.32 22.13 -10.35
N ASP A 489 -10.11 22.47 -11.36
CA ASP A 489 -11.44 21.89 -11.62
C ASP A 489 -11.37 20.39 -11.89
N SER A 490 -10.37 19.97 -12.69
CA SER A 490 -10.19 18.54 -12.99
C SER A 490 -9.80 17.75 -11.74
N MET A 491 -8.92 18.31 -10.89
CA MET A 491 -8.53 17.70 -9.62
C MET A 491 -9.70 17.70 -8.61
N SER A 492 -10.50 18.75 -8.58
CA SER A 492 -11.74 18.82 -7.81
C SER A 492 -12.68 17.68 -8.17
N THR A 493 -12.88 17.43 -9.46
CA THR A 493 -13.68 16.30 -9.97
C THR A 493 -13.10 14.95 -9.52
N VAL A 494 -11.77 14.78 -9.56
CA VAL A 494 -11.12 13.57 -9.04
C VAL A 494 -11.43 13.37 -7.57
N PHE A 495 -11.21 14.38 -6.73
CA PHE A 495 -11.47 14.28 -5.29
C PHE A 495 -12.93 13.97 -4.99
N PHE A 496 -13.85 14.59 -5.71
CA PHE A 496 -15.29 14.34 -5.58
C PHE A 496 -15.65 12.88 -5.92
N VAL A 497 -15.22 12.38 -7.07
CA VAL A 497 -15.53 11.00 -7.50
C VAL A 497 -14.91 9.97 -6.55
N ILE A 498 -13.67 10.18 -6.13
CA ILE A 498 -13.00 9.29 -5.17
C ILE A 498 -13.68 9.34 -3.79
N ALA A 499 -14.18 10.52 -3.37
CA ALA A 499 -14.97 10.63 -2.15
C ALA A 499 -16.22 9.76 -2.21
N LEU A 500 -16.93 9.76 -3.32
CA LEU A 500 -18.14 8.93 -3.50
C LEU A 500 -17.84 7.43 -3.35
N LEU A 501 -16.64 6.96 -3.73
CA LEU A 501 -16.23 5.56 -3.51
C LEU A 501 -16.09 5.21 -2.02
N LEU A 502 -15.92 6.20 -1.13
CA LEU A 502 -15.85 5.96 0.31
C LEU A 502 -17.21 5.86 0.99
N VAL A 503 -18.30 6.27 0.34
CA VAL A 503 -19.66 6.07 0.86
C VAL A 503 -19.97 4.58 1.10
N PRO A 504 -19.85 3.69 0.10
CA PRO A 504 -20.02 2.27 0.35
C PRO A 504 -18.99 1.72 1.34
N ALA A 505 -17.74 2.23 1.39
CA ALA A 505 -16.77 1.83 2.41
C ALA A 505 -17.29 2.12 3.83
N PHE A 506 -17.80 3.33 4.06
CA PHE A 506 -18.41 3.72 5.33
C PHE A 506 -19.59 2.81 5.69
N LEU A 507 -20.51 2.60 4.76
CA LEU A 507 -21.67 1.73 4.97
C LEU A 507 -21.27 0.30 5.32
N LEU A 508 -20.30 -0.28 4.62
CA LEU A 508 -19.80 -1.62 4.90
C LEU A 508 -19.22 -1.75 6.31
N THR A 509 -18.51 -0.71 6.81
CA THR A 509 -17.98 -0.75 8.18
C THR A 509 -19.05 -0.80 9.26
N LEU A 510 -20.26 -0.27 9.01
CA LEU A 510 -21.40 -0.37 9.93
C LEU A 510 -21.88 -1.81 10.10
N PHE A 511 -21.76 -2.63 9.07
CA PHE A 511 -22.19 -4.04 9.09
C PHE A 511 -21.10 -5.00 9.59
N VAL A 512 -19.86 -4.56 9.77
CA VAL A 512 -18.80 -5.38 10.36
C VAL A 512 -19.20 -5.76 11.79
N LYS A 513 -19.21 -7.07 12.09
CA LYS A 513 -19.47 -7.56 13.45
C LYS A 513 -18.25 -7.33 14.34
N GLU A 514 -18.46 -6.80 15.53
CA GLU A 514 -17.39 -6.65 16.51
C GLU A 514 -17.15 -7.98 17.22
N ILE A 515 -15.94 -8.51 17.12
CA ILE A 515 -15.49 -9.72 17.81
C ILE A 515 -14.49 -9.27 18.88
N PRO A 516 -14.65 -9.66 20.16
CA PRO A 516 -13.70 -9.31 21.20
C PRO A 516 -12.27 -9.65 20.80
N LEU A 517 -11.33 -8.72 21.03
CA LEU A 517 -9.92 -8.93 20.69
C LEU A 517 -9.31 -10.03 21.55
N ARG A 518 -8.65 -10.99 20.93
CA ARG A 518 -7.92 -12.06 21.62
C ARG A 518 -6.82 -11.48 22.49
N ALA A 519 -6.63 -12.08 23.66
CA ALA A 519 -5.56 -11.68 24.60
C ALA A 519 -4.20 -12.30 24.29
N GLN A 520 -4.15 -13.36 23.46
CA GLN A 520 -2.94 -14.09 23.09
C GLN A 520 -2.50 -13.77 21.68
N GLY A 521 -1.17 -13.75 21.43
CA GLY A 521 -0.60 -13.64 20.09
C GLY A 521 -0.84 -14.90 19.26
N GLY A 522 -0.71 -14.80 17.92
CA GLY A 522 -1.00 -15.90 17.00
C GLY A 522 -0.24 -17.19 17.32
N LEU A 523 1.06 -17.11 17.63
CA LEU A 523 1.88 -18.28 18.01
C LEU A 523 1.46 -18.88 19.35
N ALA A 524 1.18 -18.06 20.36
CA ALA A 524 0.74 -18.53 21.67
C ALA A 524 -0.64 -19.19 21.59
N ALA A 525 -1.55 -18.63 20.79
CA ALA A 525 -2.86 -19.19 20.53
C ALA A 525 -2.77 -20.54 19.77
N ALA A 526 -1.93 -20.64 18.74
CA ALA A 526 -1.71 -21.88 18.00
C ALA A 526 -1.13 -23.01 18.87
N HIS A 527 -0.23 -22.70 19.80
CA HIS A 527 0.27 -23.68 20.78
C HIS A 527 -0.81 -24.12 21.78
N ALA A 528 -1.69 -23.20 22.20
CA ALA A 528 -2.78 -23.54 23.10
C ALA A 528 -3.80 -24.48 22.39
N ASP A 529 -4.17 -24.15 21.14
CA ASP A 529 -5.08 -24.96 20.34
C ASP A 529 -4.51 -26.37 20.08
N ALA A 530 -3.22 -26.49 19.75
CA ALA A 530 -2.55 -27.78 19.56
C ALA A 530 -2.51 -28.64 20.83
N LYS A 531 -2.32 -28.05 22.00
CA LYS A 531 -2.39 -28.75 23.29
C LYS A 531 -3.80 -29.26 23.60
N VAL A 532 -4.83 -28.48 23.30
CA VAL A 532 -6.23 -28.89 23.50
C VAL A 532 -6.59 -30.04 22.56
N GLU A 533 -6.14 -29.98 21.32
CA GLU A 533 -6.37 -31.03 20.31
C GLU A 533 -5.68 -32.36 20.69
N GLN A 534 -4.44 -32.28 21.20
CA GLN A 534 -3.72 -33.44 21.73
C GLN A 534 -4.41 -34.04 22.98
N ALA A 535 -4.88 -33.20 23.88
CA ALA A 535 -5.62 -33.65 25.07
C ALA A 535 -6.95 -34.32 24.70
N SER A 536 -7.67 -33.78 23.72
CA SER A 536 -8.94 -34.36 23.24
C SER A 536 -8.75 -35.66 22.45
N SER A 537 -7.66 -35.80 21.71
CA SER A 537 -7.35 -37.03 20.99
C SER A 537 -6.87 -38.15 21.94
N GLY A 538 -6.09 -37.82 22.98
CA GLY A 538 -5.70 -38.74 24.06
C GLY A 538 -6.92 -39.29 24.83
N SER A 539 -7.85 -38.43 25.19
CA SER A 539 -9.10 -38.83 25.88
C SER A 539 -10.03 -39.71 25.03
N ARG A 540 -10.06 -39.49 23.69
CA ARG A 540 -10.80 -40.37 22.77
C ARG A 540 -10.12 -41.76 22.60
N ALA A 541 -8.79 -41.81 22.61
CA ALA A 541 -8.08 -43.08 22.54
C ALA A 541 -8.30 -43.94 23.81
N GLU A 542 -8.33 -43.33 25.00
CA GLU A 542 -8.64 -44.02 26.26
C GLU A 542 -10.07 -44.53 26.35
N SER A 543 -11.04 -43.78 25.78
CA SER A 543 -12.47 -44.19 25.79
C SER A 543 -12.76 -45.32 24.76
N THR A 544 -11.85 -45.65 23.85
CA THR A 544 -12.04 -46.71 22.85
C THR A 544 -11.39 -48.03 23.32
N VAL A 545 -10.62 -48.03 24.40
CA VAL A 545 -9.93 -49.19 24.96
C VAL A 545 -10.70 -49.77 26.19
N LEU A 546 -11.73 -49.10 26.69
CA LEU A 546 -12.68 -49.61 27.68
C LEU A 546 -13.99 -50.06 27.00
#